data_f369e60c460ae244865ed4b75cd5639e
#
_entry.id   f369e60c460ae244865ed4b75cd5639e
#
_cell.length_a   1.000
_cell.length_b   1.000
_cell.length_c   1.000
_cell.angle_alpha   90.00
_cell.angle_beta   90.00
_cell.angle_gamma   90.00
#
_symmetry.space_group_name_H-M   'P 1'
#
loop_
_entity.id
_entity.type
_entity.pdbx_description
1 polymer ?
#
loop_
_entity_poly.entity_id
_entity_poly.type
_entity_poly.pdbx_seq_one_letter_code
_entity_poly.pdbx_strand_id
1 'polypeptide(L)'
;MNITKHRFFILLALSAVIGLKPESLVAQEILLGMSAAFTGPSKGLGIELYRGSKAYFDEVNSKGGVHGHKIVVKTYDDNYNPLPAIENTIQLIEKDKVFLLFNYVGTPTVTRCLPILKRHQDQATFLFFPFSGAQPQRQAPYGDFVFNMRASYYQETAGLVDQFVKIGRKRIAVFYQIDAYGRNGWEGVRAALSRHGTKMVAEATYRRGTSYEASMKPQVDILRRAEADAVICIGAYAACAGFIRDARDTGWDVPIANVSFVGSESMLALLLETGKATGMDYTEYLVNSQVVPSYHNLTLPAVVEYRQLMARHQPAPPPEFATQDYKRLPYSYVSMEGFLNAKLLVAVLEKMGLPFERRRIKEAAESIVDLDLGIGVPVSFGPNRHQAIDQVYYAVVQNGQFETLRNWQRWQR
;
A
#
# COMPACT_ATOMS: atom_id res chain seq x y z
N MET A 1 24.08 -95.41 -35.89
CA MET A 1 23.27 -94.43 -36.54
C MET A 1 22.58 -93.59 -35.44
N ASN A 2 23.32 -92.61 -34.94
CA ASN A 2 22.92 -91.79 -33.76
C ASN A 2 22.47 -90.43 -34.22
N ILE A 3 21.24 -90.07 -33.86
CA ILE A 3 20.67 -88.74 -34.09
C ILE A 3 20.71 -87.96 -32.78
N THR A 4 21.58 -86.97 -32.73
CA THR A 4 21.78 -86.09 -31.60
C THR A 4 20.71 -84.96 -31.60
N LYS A 5 19.91 -84.85 -30.52
CA LYS A 5 18.92 -83.79 -30.32
C LYS A 5 19.60 -82.60 -29.68
N HIS A 6 19.63 -81.45 -30.37
CA HIS A 6 20.01 -80.17 -29.79
C HIS A 6 18.74 -79.47 -29.13
N ARG A 7 18.86 -79.22 -27.83
CA ARG A 7 17.90 -78.42 -27.09
C ARG A 7 18.35 -76.95 -27.12
N PHE A 8 17.56 -76.13 -27.74
CA PHE A 8 17.70 -74.68 -27.67
C PHE A 8 17.07 -74.13 -26.33
N PHE A 9 17.90 -73.55 -25.48
CA PHE A 9 17.42 -72.76 -24.32
C PHE A 9 17.19 -71.31 -24.74
N ILE A 10 15.94 -70.89 -24.72
CA ILE A 10 15.60 -69.47 -24.88
C ILE A 10 15.59 -68.81 -23.49
N LEU A 11 16.61 -67.93 -23.23
CA LEU A 11 16.63 -67.07 -22.05
C LEU A 11 15.67 -65.91 -22.28
N LEU A 12 14.55 -65.86 -21.55
CA LEU A 12 13.64 -64.67 -21.49
C LEU A 12 14.26 -63.72 -20.49
N ALA A 13 14.88 -62.65 -20.99
CA ALA A 13 15.27 -61.48 -20.12
C ALA A 13 14.04 -60.66 -19.78
N LEU A 14 13.57 -60.76 -18.56
CA LEU A 14 12.50 -59.93 -18.01
C LEU A 14 13.08 -58.56 -17.65
N SER A 15 12.93 -57.53 -18.52
CA SER A 15 13.30 -56.16 -18.23
C SER A 15 12.27 -55.56 -17.26
N ALA A 16 12.62 -55.49 -15.97
CA ALA A 16 11.85 -54.76 -14.99
C ALA A 16 11.98 -53.24 -15.27
N VAL A 17 11.00 -52.66 -15.93
CA VAL A 17 10.86 -51.20 -16.03
C VAL A 17 10.43 -50.72 -14.64
N ILE A 18 11.39 -50.23 -13.85
CA ILE A 18 11.11 -49.48 -12.62
C ILE A 18 10.46 -48.17 -13.05
N GLY A 19 9.14 -48.13 -12.98
CA GLY A 19 8.37 -46.94 -13.15
C GLY A 19 8.68 -45.95 -12.00
N LEU A 20 9.63 -45.06 -12.22
CA LEU A 20 9.76 -43.83 -11.39
C LEU A 20 8.45 -43.09 -11.52
N LYS A 21 7.56 -43.24 -10.52
CA LYS A 21 6.46 -42.31 -10.33
C LYS A 21 7.14 -40.94 -10.16
N PRO A 22 6.76 -39.88 -10.94
CA PRO A 22 7.22 -38.57 -10.61
C PRO A 22 6.67 -38.26 -9.21
N GLU A 23 7.56 -38.16 -8.22
CA GLU A 23 7.21 -37.51 -6.97
C GLU A 23 6.64 -36.13 -7.38
N SER A 24 5.36 -35.92 -7.09
CA SER A 24 4.80 -34.60 -7.23
C SER A 24 5.62 -33.72 -6.29
N LEU A 25 6.53 -32.92 -6.83
CA LEU A 25 7.21 -31.88 -6.12
C LEU A 25 6.10 -31.02 -5.52
N VAL A 26 5.81 -31.21 -4.23
CA VAL A 26 4.99 -30.27 -3.48
C VAL A 26 5.72 -28.95 -3.60
N ALA A 27 5.15 -28.03 -4.36
CA ALA A 27 5.74 -26.71 -4.56
C ALA A 27 5.97 -26.12 -3.18
N GLN A 28 7.23 -25.87 -2.82
CA GLN A 28 7.55 -25.20 -1.57
C GLN A 28 6.94 -23.81 -1.59
N GLU A 29 6.54 -23.29 -0.44
CA GLU A 29 5.86 -22.01 -0.33
C GLU A 29 6.74 -20.99 0.37
N ILE A 30 6.71 -19.75 -0.16
CA ILE A 30 7.20 -18.56 0.54
C ILE A 30 5.99 -17.93 1.22
N LEU A 31 5.85 -18.16 2.52
CA LEU A 31 4.73 -17.67 3.30
C LEU A 31 4.99 -16.24 3.80
N LEU A 32 4.19 -15.29 3.33
CA LEU A 32 4.21 -13.89 3.76
C LEU A 32 3.10 -13.65 4.80
N GLY A 33 3.35 -12.76 5.77
CA GLY A 33 2.36 -12.38 6.77
C GLY A 33 1.85 -10.97 6.58
N MET A 34 0.54 -10.76 6.53
CA MET A 34 -0.09 -9.46 6.39
C MET A 34 -1.11 -9.23 7.51
N SER A 35 -0.93 -8.15 8.30
CA SER A 35 -1.95 -7.61 9.19
C SER A 35 -2.43 -6.28 8.64
N ALA A 36 -3.73 -6.16 8.39
CA ALA A 36 -4.31 -4.97 7.77
C ALA A 36 -5.80 -4.80 8.15
N ALA A 37 -6.36 -3.63 7.87
CA ALA A 37 -7.77 -3.39 8.00
C ALA A 37 -8.55 -4.10 6.86
N PHE A 38 -9.11 -5.25 7.12
CA PHE A 38 -10.03 -5.96 6.20
C PHE A 38 -11.49 -5.77 6.59
N THR A 39 -11.75 -5.24 7.79
CA THR A 39 -13.07 -4.86 8.29
C THR A 39 -13.11 -3.39 8.71
N GLY A 40 -14.28 -2.88 9.09
CA GLY A 40 -14.50 -1.52 9.58
C GLY A 40 -14.42 -0.41 8.51
N PRO A 41 -14.46 0.86 8.95
CA PRO A 41 -14.54 2.02 8.04
C PRO A 41 -13.32 2.22 7.14
N SER A 42 -12.19 1.56 7.41
CA SER A 42 -10.95 1.64 6.62
C SER A 42 -10.67 0.37 5.81
N LYS A 43 -11.63 -0.57 5.73
CA LYS A 43 -11.44 -1.88 5.08
C LYS A 43 -10.96 -1.81 3.62
N GLY A 44 -11.33 -0.76 2.89
CA GLY A 44 -10.90 -0.55 1.52
C GLY A 44 -9.38 -0.45 1.36
N LEU A 45 -8.66 0.06 2.36
CA LEU A 45 -7.20 0.19 2.32
C LEU A 45 -6.53 -1.19 2.34
N GLY A 46 -6.90 -2.06 3.28
CA GLY A 46 -6.35 -3.42 3.38
C GLY A 46 -6.74 -4.28 2.19
N ILE A 47 -8.02 -4.26 1.82
CA ILE A 47 -8.56 -5.07 0.72
C ILE A 47 -7.90 -4.71 -0.61
N GLU A 48 -7.83 -3.42 -0.98
CA GLU A 48 -7.27 -3.03 -2.27
C GLU A 48 -5.74 -3.23 -2.33
N LEU A 49 -5.02 -3.00 -1.22
CA LEU A 49 -3.59 -3.29 -1.17
C LEU A 49 -3.31 -4.79 -1.37
N TYR A 50 -4.08 -5.65 -0.69
CA TYR A 50 -4.01 -7.10 -0.88
C TYR A 50 -4.34 -7.50 -2.32
N ARG A 51 -5.43 -6.97 -2.91
CA ARG A 51 -5.86 -7.30 -4.27
C ARG A 51 -4.81 -6.97 -5.31
N GLY A 52 -4.18 -5.80 -5.19
CA GLY A 52 -3.09 -5.41 -6.09
C GLY A 52 -1.90 -6.37 -6.00
N SER A 53 -1.48 -6.73 -4.79
CA SER A 53 -0.39 -7.69 -4.57
C SER A 53 -0.75 -9.08 -5.07
N LYS A 54 -1.97 -9.53 -4.81
CA LYS A 54 -2.46 -10.84 -5.24
C LYS A 54 -2.49 -10.95 -6.76
N ALA A 55 -2.86 -9.91 -7.49
CA ALA A 55 -2.85 -9.93 -8.95
C ALA A 55 -1.46 -10.27 -9.50
N TYR A 56 -0.40 -9.70 -8.93
CA TYR A 56 0.96 -9.98 -9.34
C TYR A 56 1.44 -11.36 -8.88
N PHE A 57 1.19 -11.71 -7.62
CA PHE A 57 1.59 -13.03 -7.08
C PHE A 57 0.88 -14.18 -7.80
N ASP A 58 -0.40 -14.04 -8.18
CA ASP A 58 -1.12 -15.06 -8.94
C ASP A 58 -0.49 -15.27 -10.32
N GLU A 59 -0.05 -14.20 -10.98
CA GLU A 59 0.68 -14.31 -12.26
C GLU A 59 2.01 -15.03 -12.09
N VAL A 60 2.81 -14.67 -11.09
CA VAL A 60 4.09 -15.32 -10.78
C VAL A 60 3.87 -16.80 -10.44
N ASN A 61 2.90 -17.08 -9.58
CA ASN A 61 2.57 -18.45 -9.16
C ASN A 61 2.05 -19.32 -10.31
N SER A 62 1.33 -18.75 -11.27
CA SER A 62 0.86 -19.45 -12.47
C SER A 62 2.02 -19.90 -13.38
N LYS A 63 3.15 -19.20 -13.29
CA LYS A 63 4.39 -19.50 -14.03
C LYS A 63 5.38 -20.37 -13.25
N GLY A 64 4.95 -20.94 -12.10
CA GLY A 64 5.79 -21.81 -11.29
C GLY A 64 6.39 -21.17 -10.04
N GLY A 65 6.06 -19.89 -9.75
CA GLY A 65 6.59 -19.17 -8.59
C GLY A 65 8.01 -18.64 -8.79
N VAL A 66 8.66 -18.22 -7.71
CA VAL A 66 10.05 -17.76 -7.71
C VAL A 66 10.96 -18.95 -7.43
N HIS A 67 11.83 -19.30 -8.35
CA HIS A 67 12.69 -20.49 -8.27
C HIS A 67 11.93 -21.77 -7.85
N GLY A 68 10.70 -21.97 -8.36
CA GLY A 68 9.86 -23.13 -8.05
C GLY A 68 9.04 -23.02 -6.76
N HIS A 69 9.14 -21.90 -6.02
CA HIS A 69 8.40 -21.66 -4.78
C HIS A 69 7.23 -20.71 -5.02
N LYS A 70 6.03 -21.13 -4.63
CA LYS A 70 4.83 -20.28 -4.70
C LYS A 70 4.81 -19.27 -3.58
N ILE A 71 4.36 -18.04 -3.87
CA ILE A 71 4.18 -17.00 -2.87
C ILE A 71 2.75 -17.08 -2.34
N VAL A 72 2.61 -17.20 -1.02
CA VAL A 72 1.33 -17.24 -0.31
C VAL A 72 1.28 -16.13 0.73
N VAL A 73 0.17 -15.39 0.78
CA VAL A 73 -0.04 -14.33 1.77
C VAL A 73 -1.05 -14.80 2.80
N LYS A 74 -0.61 -14.98 4.04
CA LYS A 74 -1.47 -15.22 5.19
C LYS A 74 -1.94 -13.89 5.76
N THR A 75 -3.24 -13.71 5.88
CA THR A 75 -3.87 -12.45 6.27
C THR A 75 -4.53 -12.55 7.63
N TYR A 76 -4.40 -11.47 8.41
CA TYR A 76 -5.14 -11.25 9.65
C TYR A 76 -5.75 -9.85 9.64
N ASP A 77 -7.01 -9.74 10.08
CA ASP A 77 -7.66 -8.45 10.26
C ASP A 77 -7.20 -7.78 11.55
N ASP A 78 -6.86 -6.51 11.47
CA ASP A 78 -6.61 -5.67 12.65
C ASP A 78 -7.63 -4.55 12.81
N ASN A 79 -8.60 -4.46 11.89
CA ASN A 79 -9.63 -3.40 11.89
C ASN A 79 -9.03 -1.99 12.08
N TYR A 80 -7.81 -1.78 11.56
CA TYR A 80 -7.03 -0.55 11.73
C TYR A 80 -6.77 -0.22 13.22
N ASN A 81 -6.62 -1.22 14.09
CA ASN A 81 -6.41 -1.09 15.52
C ASN A 81 -5.04 -1.66 15.92
N PRO A 82 -4.22 -0.90 16.69
CA PRO A 82 -2.89 -1.34 17.12
C PRO A 82 -2.88 -2.62 17.96
N LEU A 83 -3.88 -2.89 18.79
CA LEU A 83 -3.88 -4.04 19.66
C LEU A 83 -3.99 -5.37 18.90
N PRO A 84 -4.99 -5.58 18.03
CA PRO A 84 -5.02 -6.74 17.15
C PRO A 84 -3.78 -6.81 16.23
N ALA A 85 -3.25 -5.68 15.74
CA ALA A 85 -2.04 -5.69 14.92
C ALA A 85 -0.81 -6.25 15.65
N ILE A 86 -0.67 -5.97 16.95
CA ILE A 86 0.37 -6.55 17.82
C ILE A 86 0.18 -8.06 17.93
N GLU A 87 -1.03 -8.51 18.27
CA GLU A 87 -1.39 -9.92 18.43
C GLU A 87 -1.16 -10.70 17.11
N ASN A 88 -1.62 -10.16 15.99
CA ASN A 88 -1.42 -10.71 14.65
C ASN A 88 0.08 -10.82 14.33
N THR A 89 0.88 -9.80 14.67
CA THR A 89 2.32 -9.80 14.42
C THR A 89 3.02 -10.92 15.19
N ILE A 90 2.68 -11.10 16.48
CA ILE A 90 3.22 -12.19 17.30
C ILE A 90 2.79 -13.55 16.74
N GLN A 91 1.52 -13.68 16.34
CA GLN A 91 0.99 -14.91 15.74
C GLN A 91 1.75 -15.26 14.45
N LEU A 92 1.92 -14.29 13.54
CA LEU A 92 2.61 -14.49 12.26
C LEU A 92 4.09 -14.87 12.44
N ILE A 93 4.78 -14.27 13.42
CA ILE A 93 6.21 -14.53 13.67
C ILE A 93 6.40 -15.85 14.42
N GLU A 94 5.71 -16.03 15.55
CA GLU A 94 6.02 -17.10 16.50
C GLU A 94 5.33 -18.42 16.18
N LYS A 95 4.10 -18.38 15.65
CA LYS A 95 3.30 -19.59 15.36
C LYS A 95 3.27 -19.93 13.88
N ASP A 96 2.92 -18.96 13.03
CA ASP A 96 2.85 -19.20 11.58
C ASP A 96 4.22 -19.22 10.94
N LYS A 97 5.24 -18.65 11.58
CA LYS A 97 6.65 -18.64 11.16
C LYS A 97 6.82 -18.15 9.73
N VAL A 98 6.07 -17.08 9.38
CA VAL A 98 6.12 -16.48 8.06
C VAL A 98 7.54 -16.10 7.65
N PHE A 99 7.83 -16.15 6.36
CA PHE A 99 9.15 -15.81 5.84
C PHE A 99 9.50 -14.34 6.13
N LEU A 100 8.55 -13.43 5.88
CA LEU A 100 8.62 -12.01 6.25
C LEU A 100 7.21 -11.43 6.43
N LEU A 101 7.14 -10.25 7.04
CA LEU A 101 5.90 -9.46 7.15
C LEU A 101 5.77 -8.54 5.93
N PHE A 102 4.56 -8.41 5.40
CA PHE A 102 4.33 -7.76 4.12
C PHE A 102 3.07 -6.90 4.14
N ASN A 103 3.14 -5.69 3.56
CA ASN A 103 1.97 -4.85 3.30
C ASN A 103 1.08 -4.54 4.52
N TYR A 104 1.66 -4.35 5.70
CA TYR A 104 0.90 -3.88 6.86
C TYR A 104 0.28 -2.52 6.59
N VAL A 105 -0.96 -2.31 7.05
CA VAL A 105 -1.70 -1.08 6.76
C VAL A 105 -1.80 -0.20 8.00
N GLY A 106 -1.31 1.03 7.87
CA GLY A 106 -1.56 2.11 8.82
C GLY A 106 -0.44 2.43 9.78
N THR A 107 -0.25 3.70 10.03
CA THR A 107 0.79 4.18 10.96
C THR A 107 0.57 3.74 12.40
N PRO A 108 -0.66 3.83 12.98
CA PRO A 108 -0.88 3.40 14.36
C PRO A 108 -0.59 1.92 14.60
N THR A 109 -0.90 1.08 13.62
CA THR A 109 -0.67 -0.38 13.64
C THR A 109 0.81 -0.68 13.46
N VAL A 110 1.41 -0.18 12.36
CA VAL A 110 2.83 -0.39 12.05
C VAL A 110 3.74 0.07 13.18
N THR A 111 3.56 1.29 13.68
CA THR A 111 4.45 1.84 14.73
C THR A 111 4.42 1.04 16.03
N ARG A 112 3.32 0.39 16.36
CA ARG A 112 3.21 -0.47 17.52
C ARG A 112 3.83 -1.85 17.32
N CYS A 113 3.97 -2.29 16.07
CA CYS A 113 4.65 -3.55 15.73
C CYS A 113 6.18 -3.40 15.64
N LEU A 114 6.72 -2.18 15.44
CA LEU A 114 8.17 -1.96 15.30
C LEU A 114 9.01 -2.51 16.47
N PRO A 115 8.63 -2.34 17.76
CA PRO A 115 9.35 -2.94 18.87
C PRO A 115 9.41 -4.48 18.83
N ILE A 116 8.38 -5.12 18.25
CA ILE A 116 8.33 -6.57 18.08
C ILE A 116 9.37 -7.02 17.06
N LEU A 117 9.50 -6.31 15.93
CA LEU A 117 10.54 -6.59 14.93
C LEU A 117 11.93 -6.52 15.55
N LYS A 118 12.20 -5.46 16.32
CA LYS A 118 13.48 -5.31 17.03
C LYS A 118 13.72 -6.43 18.04
N ARG A 119 12.69 -6.87 18.78
CA ARG A 119 12.78 -8.00 19.71
C ARG A 119 13.14 -9.31 19.01
N HIS A 120 12.66 -9.51 17.79
CA HIS A 120 12.89 -10.71 16.98
C HIS A 120 14.03 -10.54 15.95
N GLN A 121 14.94 -9.58 16.16
CA GLN A 121 16.03 -9.29 15.20
C GLN A 121 16.91 -10.52 14.92
N ASP A 122 17.14 -11.37 15.93
CA ASP A 122 17.95 -12.59 15.78
C ASP A 122 17.31 -13.62 14.84
N GLN A 123 16.00 -13.52 14.61
CA GLN A 123 15.25 -14.34 13.66
C GLN A 123 15.21 -13.75 12.26
N ALA A 124 15.89 -12.61 12.05
CA ALA A 124 15.90 -11.85 10.80
C ALA A 124 14.47 -11.57 10.28
N THR A 125 13.61 -11.08 11.18
CA THR A 125 12.23 -10.73 10.85
C THR A 125 12.17 -9.29 10.34
N PHE A 126 11.72 -9.12 9.09
CA PHE A 126 11.60 -7.81 8.44
C PHE A 126 10.16 -7.54 8.03
N LEU A 127 9.81 -6.25 7.96
CA LEU A 127 8.56 -5.76 7.40
C LEU A 127 8.84 -5.10 6.04
N PHE A 128 8.26 -5.66 4.97
CA PHE A 128 8.37 -5.12 3.62
C PHE A 128 7.12 -4.35 3.24
N PHE A 129 7.34 -3.12 2.80
CA PHE A 129 6.40 -2.25 2.11
C PHE A 129 5.10 -1.93 2.87
N PRO A 130 5.20 -1.51 4.17
CA PRO A 130 4.00 -1.10 4.88
C PRO A 130 3.33 0.09 4.18
N PHE A 131 1.99 0.05 4.10
CA PHE A 131 1.17 1.15 3.63
C PHE A 131 1.10 2.23 4.71
N SER A 132 2.21 2.92 4.89
CA SER A 132 2.42 4.01 5.85
C SER A 132 3.62 4.87 5.44
N GLY A 133 3.43 6.17 5.39
CA GLY A 133 4.50 7.15 5.11
C GLY A 133 5.24 7.66 6.35
N ALA A 134 5.07 7.04 7.53
CA ALA A 134 5.56 7.56 8.80
C ALA A 134 7.09 7.49 8.96
N GLN A 135 7.65 8.44 9.74
CA GLN A 135 9.08 8.52 9.99
C GLN A 135 9.65 7.40 10.89
N PRO A 136 8.96 6.93 11.97
CA PRO A 136 9.55 5.95 12.88
C PRO A 136 10.06 4.68 12.21
N GLN A 137 9.42 4.22 11.14
CA GLN A 137 9.81 3.02 10.39
C GLN A 137 10.96 3.25 9.39
N ARG A 138 11.45 4.51 9.27
CA ARG A 138 12.53 4.93 8.37
C ARG A 138 13.80 5.35 9.09
N GLN A 139 13.74 5.44 10.42
CA GLN A 139 14.82 5.98 11.25
C GLN A 139 15.21 4.99 12.35
N ALA A 140 16.41 5.18 12.92
CA ALA A 140 16.79 4.49 14.14
C ALA A 140 15.75 4.71 15.25
N PRO A 141 15.44 3.71 16.06
CA PRO A 141 16.09 2.40 16.10
C PRO A 141 15.40 1.31 15.26
N TYR A 142 14.45 1.65 14.36
CA TYR A 142 13.60 0.67 13.68
C TYR A 142 13.81 0.61 12.15
N GLY A 143 14.45 1.61 11.56
CA GLY A 143 14.62 1.71 10.10
C GLY A 143 15.29 0.48 9.49
N ASP A 144 16.21 -0.15 10.22
CA ASP A 144 16.91 -1.36 9.76
C ASP A 144 16.02 -2.59 9.56
N PHE A 145 14.82 -2.59 10.13
CA PHE A 145 13.89 -3.72 10.07
C PHE A 145 12.76 -3.52 9.03
N VAL A 146 12.71 -2.37 8.39
CA VAL A 146 11.59 -2.02 7.51
C VAL A 146 12.08 -1.52 6.15
N PHE A 147 11.62 -2.15 5.08
CA PHE A 147 11.79 -1.68 3.71
C PHE A 147 10.54 -0.98 3.24
N ASN A 148 10.66 0.24 2.74
CA ASN A 148 9.55 1.09 2.35
C ASN A 148 9.57 1.28 0.82
N MET A 149 8.47 0.99 0.12
CA MET A 149 8.31 1.32 -1.29
C MET A 149 8.12 2.83 -1.48
N ARG A 150 7.21 3.40 -0.74
CA ARG A 150 6.62 4.73 -0.91
C ARG A 150 7.42 5.88 -0.31
N ALA A 151 7.21 7.08 -0.84
CA ALA A 151 7.63 8.34 -0.23
C ALA A 151 7.03 8.51 1.18
N SER A 152 7.70 9.30 2.02
CA SER A 152 7.23 9.59 3.38
C SER A 152 6.12 10.65 3.39
N TYR A 153 5.33 10.69 4.48
CA TYR A 153 4.38 11.79 4.68
C TYR A 153 5.04 13.16 4.75
N TYR A 154 6.30 13.23 5.17
CA TYR A 154 7.04 14.50 5.14
C TYR A 154 7.30 14.97 3.71
N GLN A 155 7.58 14.05 2.79
CA GLN A 155 7.74 14.39 1.37
C GLN A 155 6.41 14.78 0.73
N GLU A 156 5.33 14.05 1.02
CA GLU A 156 3.99 14.37 0.52
C GLU A 156 3.52 15.74 1.01
N THR A 157 3.58 15.98 2.31
CA THR A 157 3.10 17.25 2.91
C THR A 157 3.99 18.42 2.52
N ALA A 158 5.30 18.21 2.38
CA ALA A 158 6.22 19.23 1.86
C ALA A 158 5.81 19.69 0.46
N GLY A 159 5.60 18.74 -0.43
CA GLY A 159 5.19 19.06 -1.79
C GLY A 159 3.83 19.75 -1.86
N LEU A 160 2.84 19.33 -1.06
CA LEU A 160 1.53 20.01 -0.99
C LEU A 160 1.65 21.46 -0.48
N VAL A 161 2.41 21.68 0.59
CA VAL A 161 2.66 23.03 1.13
C VAL A 161 3.37 23.90 0.12
N ASP A 162 4.44 23.39 -0.52
CA ASP A 162 5.22 24.11 -1.52
C ASP A 162 4.34 24.59 -2.68
N GLN A 163 3.45 23.71 -3.17
CA GLN A 163 2.52 24.07 -4.25
C GLN A 163 1.48 25.10 -3.80
N PHE A 164 0.87 24.94 -2.62
CA PHE A 164 -0.09 25.92 -2.11
C PHE A 164 0.54 27.30 -1.92
N VAL A 165 1.71 27.38 -1.30
CA VAL A 165 2.44 28.65 -1.10
C VAL A 165 2.78 29.28 -2.45
N LYS A 166 3.23 28.48 -3.44
CA LYS A 166 3.56 28.96 -4.79
C LYS A 166 2.38 29.61 -5.51
N ILE A 167 1.15 29.11 -5.29
CA ILE A 167 -0.06 29.71 -5.88
C ILE A 167 -0.73 30.77 -5.00
N GLY A 168 -0.03 31.28 -3.97
CA GLY A 168 -0.50 32.35 -3.11
C GLY A 168 -1.36 31.92 -1.92
N ARG A 169 -1.62 30.64 -1.74
CA ARG A 169 -2.39 30.07 -0.62
C ARG A 169 -1.48 29.84 0.58
N LYS A 170 -1.46 30.80 1.52
CA LYS A 170 -0.54 30.82 2.66
C LYS A 170 -1.21 30.57 4.01
N ARG A 171 -2.54 30.62 4.06
CA ARG A 171 -3.32 30.38 5.28
C ARG A 171 -3.76 28.91 5.34
N ILE A 172 -2.77 28.01 5.49
CA ILE A 172 -2.98 26.58 5.44
C ILE A 172 -3.41 26.07 6.82
N ALA A 173 -4.53 25.33 6.86
CA ALA A 173 -5.02 24.58 8.01
C ALA A 173 -4.85 23.08 7.82
N VAL A 174 -4.93 22.32 8.92
CA VAL A 174 -4.80 20.87 8.91
C VAL A 174 -6.01 20.20 9.57
N PHE A 175 -6.59 19.22 8.88
CA PHE A 175 -7.57 18.29 9.43
C PHE A 175 -6.93 16.92 9.56
N TYR A 176 -6.88 16.33 10.77
CA TYR A 176 -6.12 15.09 10.93
C TYR A 176 -6.68 14.12 11.96
N GLN A 177 -6.37 12.82 11.75
CA GLN A 177 -6.68 11.74 12.69
C GLN A 177 -5.86 11.91 13.97
N ILE A 178 -6.50 11.91 15.14
CA ILE A 178 -5.85 12.15 16.44
C ILE A 178 -5.09 10.90 16.94
N ASP A 179 -4.05 10.51 16.20
CA ASP A 179 -3.14 9.42 16.58
C ASP A 179 -1.77 9.56 15.89
N ALA A 180 -0.97 8.47 15.89
CA ALA A 180 0.37 8.47 15.31
C ALA A 180 0.38 8.84 13.81
N TYR A 181 -0.66 8.49 13.04
CA TYR A 181 -0.77 8.84 11.64
C TYR A 181 -0.93 10.34 11.44
N GLY A 182 -1.98 10.89 12.01
CA GLY A 182 -2.26 12.31 11.88
C GLY A 182 -1.14 13.17 12.45
N ARG A 183 -0.56 12.78 13.60
CA ARG A 183 0.57 13.50 14.20
C ARG A 183 1.78 13.52 13.27
N ASN A 184 2.11 12.42 12.61
CA ASN A 184 3.26 12.39 11.70
C ASN A 184 3.07 13.29 10.46
N GLY A 185 1.89 13.28 9.85
CA GLY A 185 1.59 14.18 8.75
C GLY A 185 1.51 15.65 9.19
N TRP A 186 0.91 15.92 10.37
CA TRP A 186 0.88 17.26 10.98
C TRP A 186 2.29 17.83 11.18
N GLU A 187 3.21 17.04 11.71
CA GLU A 187 4.63 17.44 11.83
C GLU A 187 5.27 17.72 10.47
N GLY A 188 4.94 16.94 9.44
CA GLY A 188 5.40 17.19 8.08
C GLY A 188 4.91 18.53 7.53
N VAL A 189 3.61 18.86 7.71
CA VAL A 189 3.05 20.16 7.33
C VAL A 189 3.72 21.29 8.12
N ARG A 190 3.87 21.15 9.44
CA ARG A 190 4.54 22.13 10.30
C ARG A 190 5.97 22.42 9.84
N ALA A 191 6.74 21.38 9.57
CA ALA A 191 8.11 21.51 9.10
C ALA A 191 8.18 22.19 7.72
N ALA A 192 7.26 21.85 6.81
CA ALA A 192 7.18 22.48 5.50
C ALA A 192 6.84 23.98 5.59
N LEU A 193 5.81 24.35 6.34
CA LEU A 193 5.43 25.74 6.54
C LEU A 193 6.55 26.57 7.19
N SER A 194 7.27 26.00 8.14
CA SER A 194 8.43 26.66 8.77
C SER A 194 9.52 27.03 7.76
N ARG A 195 9.76 26.19 6.73
CA ARG A 195 10.72 26.54 5.64
C ARG A 195 10.27 27.75 4.81
N HIS A 196 8.97 27.99 4.75
CA HIS A 196 8.38 29.17 4.10
C HIS A 196 8.20 30.37 5.04
N GLY A 197 8.75 30.33 6.27
CA GLY A 197 8.61 31.41 7.25
C GLY A 197 7.17 31.60 7.74
N THR A 198 6.31 30.61 7.65
CA THR A 198 4.91 30.68 8.05
C THR A 198 4.53 29.50 8.97
N LYS A 199 3.28 29.50 9.44
CA LYS A 199 2.75 28.48 10.35
C LYS A 199 1.31 28.09 9.97
N MET A 200 0.83 26.96 10.46
CA MET A 200 -0.58 26.59 10.35
C MET A 200 -1.47 27.67 10.99
N VAL A 201 -2.55 28.01 10.31
CA VAL A 201 -3.52 28.99 10.83
C VAL A 201 -4.51 28.37 11.79
N ALA A 202 -4.84 27.08 11.62
CA ALA A 202 -5.70 26.30 12.49
C ALA A 202 -5.48 24.81 12.30
N GLU A 203 -5.96 24.04 13.27
CA GLU A 203 -6.01 22.59 13.19
C GLU A 203 -7.33 22.06 13.77
N ALA A 204 -7.82 20.95 13.22
CA ALA A 204 -8.96 20.22 13.72
C ALA A 204 -8.73 18.71 13.62
N THR A 205 -9.30 17.95 14.54
CA THR A 205 -9.03 16.52 14.65
C THR A 205 -10.30 15.69 14.62
N TYR A 206 -10.12 14.40 14.26
CA TYR A 206 -11.16 13.39 14.38
C TYR A 206 -10.58 12.09 14.96
N ARG A 207 -11.44 11.20 15.47
CA ARG A 207 -11.03 9.91 16.03
C ARG A 207 -10.91 8.85 14.95
N ARG A 208 -9.88 7.99 15.02
CA ARG A 208 -9.77 6.81 14.15
C ARG A 208 -11.07 5.98 14.19
N GLY A 209 -11.46 5.41 13.06
CA GLY A 209 -12.69 4.62 12.92
C GLY A 209 -13.95 5.46 12.79
N THR A 210 -13.85 6.79 12.66
CA THR A 210 -15.01 7.62 12.37
C THR A 210 -15.58 7.28 10.99
N SER A 211 -16.89 7.05 10.94
CA SER A 211 -17.61 6.73 9.70
C SER A 211 -17.89 7.95 8.84
N TYR A 212 -18.31 7.72 7.61
CA TYR A 212 -18.66 8.78 6.67
C TYR A 212 -19.88 9.61 7.11
N GLU A 213 -20.84 8.97 7.78
CA GLU A 213 -22.09 9.58 8.24
C GLU A 213 -21.87 10.55 9.40
N ALA A 214 -20.75 10.43 10.11
CA ALA A 214 -20.43 11.32 11.22
C ALA A 214 -20.28 12.76 10.74
N SER A 215 -20.89 13.69 11.48
CA SER A 215 -20.77 15.12 11.18
C SER A 215 -19.39 15.65 11.52
N MET A 216 -18.80 16.36 10.56
CA MET A 216 -17.54 17.09 10.69
C MET A 216 -17.74 18.61 10.70
N LYS A 217 -18.99 19.09 10.82
CA LYS A 217 -19.31 20.52 10.86
C LYS A 217 -18.52 21.30 11.92
N PRO A 218 -18.35 20.78 13.18
CA PRO A 218 -17.52 21.49 14.16
C PRO A 218 -16.06 21.68 13.70
N GLN A 219 -15.48 20.67 13.02
CA GLN A 219 -14.12 20.75 12.48
C GLN A 219 -14.04 21.75 11.32
N VAL A 220 -15.02 21.73 10.43
CA VAL A 220 -15.15 22.71 9.33
C VAL A 220 -15.24 24.13 9.90
N ASP A 221 -16.07 24.36 10.91
CA ASP A 221 -16.25 25.67 11.54
C ASP A 221 -14.96 26.20 12.17
N ILE A 222 -14.18 25.35 12.84
CA ILE A 222 -12.88 25.73 13.42
C ILE A 222 -11.96 26.27 12.33
N LEU A 223 -11.80 25.54 11.23
CA LEU A 223 -10.86 25.89 10.17
C LEU A 223 -11.36 27.09 9.34
N ARG A 224 -12.67 27.18 9.11
CA ARG A 224 -13.30 28.32 8.39
C ARG A 224 -13.19 29.62 9.16
N ARG A 225 -13.45 29.64 10.48
CA ARG A 225 -13.31 30.83 11.33
C ARG A 225 -11.87 31.34 11.40
N ALA A 226 -10.88 30.45 11.22
CA ALA A 226 -9.48 30.84 11.10
C ALA A 226 -9.14 31.37 9.70
N GLU A 227 -10.13 31.55 8.82
CA GLU A 227 -9.98 32.02 7.44
C GLU A 227 -8.91 31.24 6.67
N ALA A 228 -8.88 29.92 6.84
CA ALA A 228 -7.97 29.06 6.07
C ALA A 228 -8.32 29.16 4.57
N ASP A 229 -7.28 29.28 3.73
CA ASP A 229 -7.42 29.36 2.28
C ASP A 229 -7.02 28.06 1.55
N ALA A 230 -6.51 27.09 2.30
CA ALA A 230 -6.30 25.70 1.90
C ALA A 230 -6.31 24.80 3.13
N VAL A 231 -6.71 23.54 2.95
CA VAL A 231 -6.69 22.52 4.00
C VAL A 231 -5.87 21.32 3.54
N ILE A 232 -5.02 20.78 4.42
CA ILE A 232 -4.37 19.50 4.21
C ILE A 232 -5.00 18.49 5.17
N CYS A 233 -5.62 17.44 4.60
CA CYS A 233 -6.24 16.34 5.33
C CYS A 233 -5.27 15.19 5.49
N ILE A 234 -5.07 14.74 6.73
CA ILE A 234 -4.26 13.59 7.08
C ILE A 234 -5.19 12.57 7.75
N GLY A 235 -5.91 11.84 6.93
CA GLY A 235 -7.00 10.99 7.37
C GLY A 235 -7.32 9.84 6.42
N ALA A 236 -8.16 8.91 6.89
CA ALA A 236 -8.71 7.82 6.09
C ALA A 236 -9.97 8.28 5.34
N TYR A 237 -10.30 7.60 4.25
CA TYR A 237 -11.31 8.03 3.28
C TYR A 237 -12.69 8.36 3.86
N ALA A 238 -13.20 7.57 4.81
CA ALA A 238 -14.53 7.79 5.37
C ALA A 238 -14.63 9.15 6.08
N ALA A 239 -13.69 9.45 6.97
CA ALA A 239 -13.66 10.71 7.72
C ALA A 239 -13.31 11.91 6.83
N CYS A 240 -12.38 11.76 5.89
CA CYS A 240 -12.02 12.83 4.96
C CYS A 240 -13.18 13.15 4.00
N ALA A 241 -13.89 12.15 3.49
CA ALA A 241 -15.09 12.36 2.68
C ALA A 241 -16.19 13.08 3.48
N GLY A 242 -16.42 12.70 4.75
CA GLY A 242 -17.35 13.38 5.63
C GLY A 242 -16.97 14.85 5.89
N PHE A 243 -15.69 15.14 6.08
CA PHE A 243 -15.20 16.53 6.22
C PHE A 243 -15.39 17.33 4.93
N ILE A 244 -15.07 16.76 3.76
CA ILE A 244 -15.25 17.40 2.46
C ILE A 244 -16.74 17.68 2.21
N ARG A 245 -17.61 16.69 2.45
CA ARG A 245 -19.06 16.85 2.35
C ARG A 245 -19.53 18.04 3.18
N ASP A 246 -19.24 18.04 4.47
CA ASP A 246 -19.70 19.09 5.38
C ASP A 246 -19.10 20.46 5.05
N ALA A 247 -17.88 20.51 4.50
CA ALA A 247 -17.29 21.76 4.00
C ALA A 247 -18.09 22.31 2.81
N ARG A 248 -18.39 21.50 1.81
CA ARG A 248 -19.16 21.90 0.61
C ARG A 248 -20.61 22.26 0.95
N ASP A 249 -21.26 21.50 1.86
CA ASP A 249 -22.61 21.80 2.35
C ASP A 249 -22.70 23.20 3.00
N THR A 250 -21.60 23.73 3.52
CA THR A 250 -21.54 25.09 4.08
C THR A 250 -21.12 26.15 3.08
N GLY A 251 -20.93 25.82 1.82
CA GLY A 251 -20.41 26.69 0.76
C GLY A 251 -18.97 27.14 1.00
N TRP A 252 -18.16 26.30 1.66
CA TRP A 252 -16.74 26.59 1.87
C TRP A 252 -15.88 25.91 0.79
N ASP A 253 -15.58 26.68 -0.27
CA ASP A 253 -14.96 26.22 -1.51
C ASP A 253 -13.45 26.53 -1.56
N VAL A 254 -12.71 26.08 -0.55
CA VAL A 254 -11.25 26.15 -0.56
C VAL A 254 -10.65 24.83 -1.09
N PRO A 255 -9.43 24.85 -1.66
CA PRO A 255 -8.72 23.64 -1.98
C PRO A 255 -8.49 22.76 -0.74
N ILE A 256 -8.89 21.50 -0.85
CA ILE A 256 -8.68 20.47 0.17
C ILE A 256 -7.75 19.42 -0.42
N ALA A 257 -6.55 19.30 0.17
CA ALA A 257 -5.58 18.29 -0.21
C ALA A 257 -5.64 17.10 0.74
N ASN A 258 -5.48 15.88 0.21
CA ASN A 258 -5.35 14.68 1.01
C ASN A 258 -4.00 14.01 0.72
N VAL A 259 -3.36 13.44 1.74
CA VAL A 259 -2.19 12.59 1.53
C VAL A 259 -2.61 11.21 1.02
N SER A 260 -1.73 10.51 0.32
CA SER A 260 -2.00 9.26 -0.41
C SER A 260 -2.68 8.15 0.41
N PHE A 261 -2.42 8.10 1.72
CA PHE A 261 -3.05 7.13 2.62
C PHE A 261 -4.57 7.25 2.70
N VAL A 262 -5.13 8.36 2.27
CA VAL A 262 -6.60 8.58 2.30
C VAL A 262 -7.36 7.44 1.62
N GLY A 263 -6.83 6.80 0.59
CA GLY A 263 -7.55 5.84 -0.25
C GLY A 263 -8.48 6.58 -1.22
N SER A 264 -7.87 7.23 -2.19
CA SER A 264 -8.49 8.23 -3.08
C SER A 264 -9.78 7.76 -3.72
N GLU A 265 -9.82 6.57 -4.31
CA GLU A 265 -10.99 6.04 -5.01
C GLU A 265 -12.14 5.68 -4.06
N SER A 266 -11.79 5.15 -2.86
CA SER A 266 -12.80 4.88 -1.82
C SER A 266 -13.44 6.17 -1.32
N MET A 267 -12.65 7.25 -1.16
CA MET A 267 -13.15 8.57 -0.83
C MET A 267 -14.04 9.14 -1.95
N LEU A 268 -13.55 9.06 -3.19
CA LEU A 268 -14.26 9.55 -4.36
C LEU A 268 -15.62 8.85 -4.53
N ALA A 269 -15.68 7.53 -4.32
CA ALA A 269 -16.92 6.77 -4.43
C ALA A 269 -18.01 7.31 -3.48
N LEU A 270 -17.66 7.62 -2.21
CA LEU A 270 -18.57 8.19 -1.24
C LEU A 270 -19.06 9.58 -1.67
N LEU A 271 -18.14 10.45 -2.14
CA LEU A 271 -18.50 11.79 -2.58
C LEU A 271 -19.38 11.80 -3.83
N LEU A 272 -19.09 10.92 -4.81
CA LEU A 272 -19.91 10.79 -6.01
C LEU A 272 -21.31 10.23 -5.73
N GLU A 273 -21.42 9.27 -4.80
CA GLU A 273 -22.70 8.72 -4.39
C GLU A 273 -23.56 9.79 -3.72
N THR A 274 -22.97 10.57 -2.81
CA THR A 274 -23.66 11.70 -2.18
C THR A 274 -24.02 12.78 -3.19
N GLY A 275 -23.12 13.11 -4.12
CA GLY A 275 -23.39 14.09 -5.18
C GLY A 275 -24.57 13.69 -6.07
N LYS A 276 -24.71 12.40 -6.39
CA LYS A 276 -25.90 11.91 -7.12
C LYS A 276 -27.19 12.07 -6.33
N ALA A 277 -27.14 11.90 -5.01
CA ALA A 277 -28.32 12.02 -4.14
C ALA A 277 -28.73 13.47 -3.89
N THR A 278 -27.77 14.42 -3.83
CA THR A 278 -28.03 15.83 -3.47
C THR A 278 -28.06 16.77 -4.67
N GLY A 279 -27.52 16.37 -5.83
CA GLY A 279 -27.34 17.23 -6.99
C GLY A 279 -26.13 18.19 -6.89
N MET A 280 -25.27 18.06 -5.85
CA MET A 280 -24.09 18.89 -5.63
C MET A 280 -22.81 18.19 -6.08
N ASP A 281 -21.81 18.95 -6.55
CA ASP A 281 -20.45 18.45 -6.77
C ASP A 281 -19.59 18.61 -5.52
N TYR A 282 -19.30 17.51 -4.84
CA TYR A 282 -18.41 17.45 -3.68
C TYR A 282 -16.94 17.30 -4.06
N THR A 283 -16.62 17.14 -5.34
CA THR A 283 -15.28 16.79 -5.83
C THR A 283 -14.50 17.99 -6.34
N GLU A 284 -15.13 19.13 -6.49
CA GLU A 284 -14.45 20.37 -6.88
C GLU A 284 -13.44 20.80 -5.81
N TYR A 285 -12.33 21.40 -6.23
CA TYR A 285 -11.21 21.85 -5.36
C TYR A 285 -10.55 20.72 -4.54
N LEU A 286 -10.63 19.45 -4.98
CA LEU A 286 -9.88 18.35 -4.37
C LEU A 286 -8.57 18.12 -5.08
N VAL A 287 -7.53 17.88 -4.29
CA VAL A 287 -6.23 17.39 -4.75
C VAL A 287 -5.72 16.32 -3.80
N ASN A 288 -5.21 15.22 -4.35
CA ASN A 288 -4.59 14.17 -3.55
C ASN A 288 -3.13 14.02 -3.96
N SER A 289 -2.21 13.96 -2.97
CA SER A 289 -0.88 13.43 -3.25
C SER A 289 -0.96 11.92 -3.46
N GLN A 290 -0.06 11.40 -4.27
CA GLN A 290 0.08 9.99 -4.56
C GLN A 290 1.57 9.61 -4.52
N VAL A 291 1.86 8.39 -4.16
CA VAL A 291 3.23 7.86 -4.05
C VAL A 291 3.54 6.82 -5.12
N VAL A 292 2.59 6.57 -6.00
CA VAL A 292 2.71 5.74 -7.19
C VAL A 292 2.14 6.50 -8.39
N PRO A 293 2.56 6.21 -9.62
CA PRO A 293 2.03 6.90 -10.81
C PRO A 293 0.54 6.61 -11.01
N SER A 294 -0.11 7.49 -11.78
CA SER A 294 -1.51 7.30 -12.15
C SER A 294 -1.70 6.01 -12.93
N TYR A 295 -2.65 5.19 -12.51
CA TYR A 295 -3.07 3.98 -13.21
C TYR A 295 -3.78 4.27 -14.56
N HIS A 296 -3.95 5.54 -14.93
CA HIS A 296 -4.37 6.00 -16.27
C HIS A 296 -3.20 6.29 -17.20
N ASN A 297 -1.97 6.35 -16.67
CA ASN A 297 -0.79 6.62 -17.51
C ASN A 297 -0.31 5.37 -18.25
N LEU A 298 -0.94 5.04 -19.36
CA LEU A 298 -0.63 3.87 -20.18
C LEU A 298 0.72 3.94 -20.92
N THR A 299 1.47 5.03 -20.79
CA THR A 299 2.85 5.10 -21.29
C THR A 299 3.85 4.37 -20.41
N LEU A 300 3.46 4.04 -19.16
CA LEU A 300 4.28 3.32 -18.19
C LEU A 300 4.04 1.81 -18.28
N PRO A 301 5.07 0.99 -18.52
CA PRO A 301 4.92 -0.46 -18.62
C PRO A 301 4.27 -1.10 -17.39
N ALA A 302 4.62 -0.66 -16.17
CA ALA A 302 4.02 -1.18 -14.95
C ALA A 302 2.51 -0.90 -14.86
N VAL A 303 2.04 0.23 -15.38
CA VAL A 303 0.61 0.57 -15.40
C VAL A 303 -0.15 -0.34 -16.35
N VAL A 304 0.41 -0.58 -17.53
CA VAL A 304 -0.19 -1.51 -18.51
C VAL A 304 -0.27 -2.92 -17.91
N GLU A 305 0.82 -3.41 -17.34
CA GLU A 305 0.88 -4.72 -16.69
C GLU A 305 -0.11 -4.83 -15.52
N TYR A 306 -0.14 -3.85 -14.63
CA TYR A 306 -1.09 -3.80 -13.51
C TYR A 306 -2.53 -3.95 -14.00
N ARG A 307 -2.94 -3.16 -15.00
CA ARG A 307 -4.31 -3.20 -15.53
C ARG A 307 -4.63 -4.55 -16.18
N GLN A 308 -3.69 -5.12 -16.91
CA GLN A 308 -3.85 -6.44 -17.53
C GLN A 308 -4.02 -7.54 -16.47
N LEU A 309 -3.21 -7.52 -15.40
CA LEU A 309 -3.27 -8.54 -14.36
C LEU A 309 -4.51 -8.38 -13.47
N MET A 310 -4.90 -7.16 -13.13
CA MET A 310 -6.17 -6.91 -12.42
C MET A 310 -7.39 -7.41 -13.22
N ALA A 311 -7.39 -7.22 -14.54
CA ALA A 311 -8.47 -7.70 -15.41
C ALA A 311 -8.44 -9.23 -15.58
N ARG A 312 -7.25 -9.83 -15.71
CA ARG A 312 -7.07 -11.28 -15.91
C ARG A 312 -7.43 -12.08 -14.66
N HIS A 313 -6.86 -11.71 -13.52
CA HIS A 313 -6.98 -12.49 -12.28
C HIS A 313 -8.20 -12.09 -11.44
N GLN A 314 -8.74 -10.88 -11.62
CA GLN A 314 -9.89 -10.33 -10.89
C GLN A 314 -9.81 -10.62 -9.37
N PRO A 315 -8.68 -10.31 -8.72
CA PRO A 315 -8.41 -10.78 -7.36
C PRO A 315 -9.53 -10.40 -6.40
N ALA A 316 -10.00 -11.40 -5.64
CA ALA A 316 -10.98 -11.19 -4.58
C ALA A 316 -10.30 -10.66 -3.30
N PRO A 317 -11.05 -10.07 -2.35
CA PRO A 317 -10.61 -9.91 -0.97
C PRO A 317 -10.14 -11.24 -0.37
N PRO A 318 -9.35 -11.24 0.73
CA PRO A 318 -9.05 -12.48 1.43
C PRO A 318 -10.37 -13.22 1.77
N PRO A 319 -10.44 -14.55 1.56
CA PRO A 319 -11.72 -15.28 1.67
C PRO A 319 -12.40 -15.13 3.03
N GLU A 320 -11.64 -15.03 4.10
CA GLU A 320 -12.11 -14.87 5.47
C GLU A 320 -12.81 -13.54 5.73
N PHE A 321 -12.53 -12.52 4.88
CA PHE A 321 -13.04 -11.15 5.01
C PHE A 321 -13.84 -10.70 3.79
N ALA A 322 -14.16 -11.62 2.89
CA ALA A 322 -14.99 -11.34 1.73
C ALA A 322 -16.44 -11.14 2.16
N THR A 323 -16.92 -9.90 2.15
CA THR A 323 -18.30 -9.53 2.44
C THR A 323 -19.02 -9.09 1.15
N GLN A 324 -20.32 -9.36 1.05
CA GLN A 324 -21.11 -9.02 -0.14
C GLN A 324 -21.26 -7.49 -0.32
N ASP A 325 -21.13 -6.73 0.76
CA ASP A 325 -21.28 -5.28 0.76
C ASP A 325 -20.01 -4.55 0.29
N TYR A 326 -18.87 -5.23 0.12
CA TYR A 326 -17.67 -4.59 -0.40
C TYR A 326 -17.65 -4.57 -1.93
N LYS A 327 -17.82 -3.38 -2.50
CA LYS A 327 -17.71 -3.17 -3.94
C LYS A 327 -16.25 -3.02 -4.33
N ARG A 328 -15.70 -4.05 -5.01
CA ARG A 328 -14.33 -4.05 -5.52
C ARG A 328 -14.11 -2.91 -6.51
N LEU A 329 -13.01 -2.18 -6.33
CA LEU A 329 -12.59 -1.17 -7.29
C LEU A 329 -11.93 -1.83 -8.51
N PRO A 330 -12.22 -1.41 -9.74
CA PRO A 330 -11.51 -1.94 -10.91
C PRO A 330 -10.03 -1.62 -10.85
N TYR A 331 -9.70 -0.37 -10.49
CA TYR A 331 -8.34 0.13 -10.28
C TYR A 331 -8.34 1.13 -9.14
N SER A 332 -7.20 1.26 -8.42
CA SER A 332 -7.00 2.29 -7.42
C SER A 332 -5.50 2.54 -7.20
N TYR A 333 -5.13 3.71 -6.67
CA TYR A 333 -3.75 3.97 -6.25
C TYR A 333 -3.30 2.98 -5.17
N VAL A 334 -4.20 2.57 -4.28
CA VAL A 334 -3.90 1.59 -3.23
C VAL A 334 -3.57 0.22 -3.83
N SER A 335 -4.37 -0.28 -4.78
CA SER A 335 -4.08 -1.56 -5.43
C SER A 335 -2.88 -1.47 -6.40
N MET A 336 -2.64 -0.31 -7.04
CA MET A 336 -1.42 -0.09 -7.81
C MET A 336 -0.17 -0.15 -6.92
N GLU A 337 -0.21 0.43 -5.71
CA GLU A 337 0.88 0.32 -4.75
C GLU A 337 1.08 -1.13 -4.29
N GLY A 338 0.01 -1.85 -3.98
CA GLY A 338 0.07 -3.27 -3.65
C GLY A 338 0.71 -4.12 -4.76
N PHE A 339 0.35 -3.84 -6.01
CA PHE A 339 0.95 -4.48 -7.19
C PHE A 339 2.46 -4.20 -7.29
N LEU A 340 2.87 -2.94 -7.14
CA LEU A 340 4.29 -2.55 -7.19
C LEU A 340 5.08 -3.14 -6.01
N ASN A 341 4.49 -3.21 -4.82
CA ASN A 341 5.07 -3.86 -3.65
C ASN A 341 5.34 -5.35 -3.92
N ALA A 342 4.39 -6.04 -4.53
CA ALA A 342 4.55 -7.44 -4.92
C ALA A 342 5.63 -7.61 -6.00
N LYS A 343 5.63 -6.75 -7.01
CA LYS A 343 6.63 -6.77 -8.09
C LYS A 343 8.05 -6.53 -7.55
N LEU A 344 8.21 -5.56 -6.67
CA LEU A 344 9.51 -5.29 -6.04
C LEU A 344 9.95 -6.43 -5.12
N LEU A 345 9.02 -7.02 -4.33
CA LEU A 345 9.37 -8.18 -3.50
C LEU A 345 9.83 -9.37 -4.34
N VAL A 346 9.16 -9.67 -5.45
CA VAL A 346 9.59 -10.73 -6.37
C VAL A 346 10.99 -10.46 -6.89
N ALA A 347 11.30 -9.23 -7.30
CA ALA A 347 12.65 -8.86 -7.74
C ALA A 347 13.71 -9.07 -6.64
N VAL A 348 13.38 -8.76 -5.38
CA VAL A 348 14.26 -9.05 -4.23
C VAL A 348 14.47 -10.55 -4.03
N LEU A 349 13.40 -11.36 -4.12
CA LEU A 349 13.48 -12.83 -3.99
C LEU A 349 14.28 -13.46 -5.13
N GLU A 350 14.08 -13.01 -6.36
CA GLU A 350 14.89 -13.41 -7.52
C GLU A 350 16.38 -13.09 -7.32
N LYS A 351 16.67 -11.89 -6.84
CA LYS A 351 18.04 -11.44 -6.53
C LYS A 351 18.68 -12.28 -5.42
N MET A 352 17.90 -12.66 -4.41
CA MET A 352 18.39 -13.50 -3.31
C MET A 352 18.78 -14.89 -3.78
N GLY A 353 18.00 -15.50 -4.70
CA GLY A 353 18.19 -16.86 -5.16
C GLY A 353 18.04 -17.90 -4.05
N LEU A 354 18.25 -19.17 -4.41
CA LEU A 354 18.19 -20.28 -3.44
C LEU A 354 19.48 -20.41 -2.62
N PRO A 355 19.40 -20.94 -1.39
CA PRO A 355 18.19 -21.26 -0.62
C PRO A 355 17.52 -19.98 -0.07
N PHE A 356 16.16 -20.01 0.07
CA PHE A 356 15.42 -18.93 0.70
C PHE A 356 15.62 -18.95 2.22
N GLU A 357 16.55 -18.13 2.68
CA GLU A 357 16.87 -17.96 4.11
C GLU A 357 16.57 -16.52 4.55
N ARG A 358 15.81 -16.33 5.64
CA ARG A 358 15.47 -15.00 6.15
C ARG A 358 16.67 -14.09 6.34
N ARG A 359 17.82 -14.64 6.77
CA ARG A 359 19.04 -13.84 7.03
C ARG A 359 19.62 -13.19 5.78
N ARG A 360 19.32 -13.73 4.59
CA ARG A 360 19.84 -13.23 3.30
C ARG A 360 18.96 -12.16 2.69
N ILE A 361 17.71 -11.99 3.17
CA ILE A 361 16.72 -11.10 2.53
C ILE A 361 17.12 -9.62 2.63
N LYS A 362 17.75 -9.22 3.75
CA LYS A 362 18.21 -7.83 3.93
C LYS A 362 19.28 -7.48 2.90
N GLU A 363 20.31 -8.30 2.77
CA GLU A 363 21.40 -8.12 1.81
C GLU A 363 20.86 -8.11 0.37
N ALA A 364 19.96 -9.03 0.03
CA ALA A 364 19.32 -9.08 -1.27
C ALA A 364 18.54 -7.79 -1.58
N ALA A 365 17.77 -7.28 -0.62
CA ALA A 365 17.04 -6.03 -0.77
C ALA A 365 17.99 -4.83 -0.91
N GLU A 366 19.01 -4.72 -0.06
CA GLU A 366 20.02 -3.64 -0.10
C GLU A 366 20.88 -3.65 -1.37
N SER A 367 20.95 -4.78 -2.08
CA SER A 367 21.64 -4.91 -3.37
C SER A 367 20.80 -4.49 -4.58
N ILE A 368 19.54 -4.09 -4.38
CA ILE A 368 18.69 -3.52 -5.43
C ILE A 368 19.16 -2.09 -5.72
N VAL A 369 19.73 -1.87 -6.87
CA VAL A 369 20.21 -0.56 -7.34
C VAL A 369 19.67 -0.31 -8.73
N ASP A 370 19.07 0.87 -8.94
CA ASP A 370 18.53 1.36 -10.21
C ASP A 370 17.61 0.36 -10.94
N LEU A 371 16.84 -0.40 -10.17
CA LEU A 371 15.87 -1.36 -10.71
C LEU A 371 14.75 -0.61 -11.42
N ASP A 372 14.54 -0.93 -12.70
CA ASP A 372 13.38 -0.45 -13.46
C ASP A 372 12.15 -1.35 -13.17
N LEU A 373 11.20 -0.81 -12.42
CA LEU A 373 9.90 -1.45 -12.23
C LEU A 373 8.88 -1.10 -13.34
N GLY A 374 9.26 -0.23 -14.29
CA GLY A 374 8.35 0.28 -15.32
C GLY A 374 7.49 1.45 -14.87
N ILE A 375 7.92 2.20 -13.84
CA ILE A 375 7.20 3.37 -13.28
C ILE A 375 7.82 4.71 -13.69
N GLY A 376 8.84 4.71 -14.55
CA GLY A 376 9.50 5.91 -15.06
C GLY A 376 10.54 6.53 -14.12
N VAL A 377 10.76 5.91 -12.95
CA VAL A 377 11.85 6.26 -12.01
C VAL A 377 12.51 4.98 -11.52
N PRO A 378 13.84 4.97 -11.32
CA PRO A 378 14.53 3.80 -10.80
C PRO A 378 14.24 3.60 -9.32
N VAL A 379 14.30 2.34 -8.89
CA VAL A 379 14.13 1.92 -7.50
C VAL A 379 15.45 1.43 -6.94
N SER A 380 15.85 1.96 -5.79
CA SER A 380 17.11 1.58 -5.13
C SER A 380 16.93 1.49 -3.62
N PHE A 381 17.61 0.48 -3.04
CA PHE A 381 17.87 0.40 -1.61
C PHE A 381 19.37 0.44 -1.34
N GLY A 382 19.73 0.46 -0.07
CA GLY A 382 21.12 0.36 0.38
C GLY A 382 21.19 0.29 1.90
N PRO A 383 22.36 0.02 2.49
CA PRO A 383 22.51 -0.18 3.94
C PRO A 383 22.01 0.99 4.80
N ASN A 384 22.04 2.22 4.26
CA ASN A 384 21.60 3.43 4.96
C ASN A 384 20.29 3.98 4.39
N ARG A 385 19.63 3.25 3.49
CA ARG A 385 18.41 3.71 2.82
C ARG A 385 17.47 2.55 2.51
N HIS A 386 16.45 2.39 3.33
CA HIS A 386 15.37 1.42 3.13
C HIS A 386 14.08 2.07 2.59
N GLN A 387 14.21 3.11 1.78
CA GLN A 387 13.11 3.73 1.04
C GLN A 387 13.41 3.68 -0.46
N ALA A 388 12.53 3.05 -1.23
CA ALA A 388 12.72 2.77 -2.65
C ALA A 388 12.60 4.01 -3.52
N ILE A 389 11.52 4.80 -3.33
CA ILE A 389 11.23 6.00 -4.13
C ILE A 389 10.90 7.20 -3.23
N ASP A 390 11.25 8.40 -3.73
CA ASP A 390 10.95 9.68 -3.10
C ASP A 390 9.87 10.47 -3.86
N GLN A 391 9.47 9.96 -5.02
CA GLN A 391 8.57 10.66 -5.92
C GLN A 391 7.18 10.82 -5.32
N VAL A 392 6.63 12.04 -5.42
CA VAL A 392 5.26 12.38 -5.08
C VAL A 392 4.57 12.89 -6.34
N TYR A 393 3.39 12.37 -6.60
CA TYR A 393 2.52 12.76 -7.70
C TYR A 393 1.29 13.48 -7.13
N TYR A 394 0.56 14.20 -7.98
CA TYR A 394 -0.67 14.87 -7.57
C TYR A 394 -1.79 14.51 -8.54
N ALA A 395 -2.96 14.27 -7.97
CA ALA A 395 -4.15 13.91 -8.71
C ALA A 395 -5.33 14.82 -8.34
N VAL A 396 -6.17 15.09 -9.30
CA VAL A 396 -7.37 15.94 -9.20
C VAL A 396 -8.56 15.18 -9.78
N VAL A 397 -9.75 15.41 -9.31
CA VAL A 397 -10.94 14.80 -9.88
C VAL A 397 -11.35 15.53 -11.16
N GLN A 398 -11.51 14.75 -12.24
CA GLN A 398 -12.07 15.21 -13.51
C GLN A 398 -12.98 14.10 -14.07
N ASN A 399 -14.18 14.48 -14.50
CA ASN A 399 -15.15 13.52 -15.06
C ASN A 399 -15.41 12.30 -14.15
N GLY A 400 -15.42 12.53 -12.81
CA GLY A 400 -15.71 11.48 -11.84
C GLY A 400 -14.57 10.47 -11.61
N GLN A 401 -13.35 10.79 -12.00
CA GLN A 401 -12.17 9.95 -11.76
C GLN A 401 -10.93 10.80 -11.45
N PHE A 402 -9.92 10.19 -10.82
CA PHE A 402 -8.67 10.88 -10.55
C PHE A 402 -7.78 10.94 -11.80
N GLU A 403 -7.41 12.15 -12.18
CA GLU A 403 -6.46 12.44 -13.25
C GLU A 403 -5.22 13.15 -12.72
N THR A 404 -4.11 13.06 -13.44
CA THR A 404 -2.87 13.75 -13.04
C THR A 404 -3.07 15.27 -13.05
N LEU A 405 -2.80 15.90 -11.91
CA LEU A 405 -2.83 17.37 -11.81
C LEU A 405 -1.60 17.98 -12.50
N ARG A 406 -1.83 18.75 -13.56
CA ARG A 406 -0.79 19.42 -14.35
C ARG A 406 -0.72 20.93 -14.07
N ASN A 407 -1.81 21.53 -13.65
CA ASN A 407 -1.92 22.98 -13.50
C ASN A 407 -2.53 23.37 -12.13
N TRP A 408 -1.68 23.80 -11.21
CA TRP A 408 -2.07 24.31 -9.89
C TRP A 408 -2.65 25.72 -9.93
N GLN A 409 -2.37 26.51 -10.99
CA GLN A 409 -2.84 27.89 -11.13
C GLN A 409 -4.37 28.00 -11.16
N ARG A 410 -5.08 26.89 -11.44
CA ARG A 410 -6.55 26.83 -11.37
C ARG A 410 -7.12 27.22 -9.99
N TRP A 411 -6.28 27.15 -8.94
CA TRP A 411 -6.64 27.51 -7.56
C TRP A 411 -5.84 28.70 -7.01
N GLN A 412 -5.19 29.46 -7.90
CA GLN A 412 -4.43 30.66 -7.52
C GLN A 412 -5.32 31.63 -6.77
N ARG A 413 -4.75 32.27 -5.72
CA ARG A 413 -5.41 33.31 -4.94
C ARG A 413 -4.89 34.68 -5.36
#